data_13e903837a4c4836d2f05be7ad6fb037
#
_entry.id   13e903837a4c4836d2f05be7ad6fb037
#
_cell.length_a   1.000
_cell.length_b   1.000
_cell.length_c   1.000
_cell.angle_alpha   90.00
_cell.angle_beta   90.00
_cell.angle_gamma   90.00
#
_symmetry.space_group_name_H-M   'P 1'
#
loop_
_entity.id
_entity.type
_entity.pdbx_description
1 polymer ?
#
loop_
_entity_poly.entity_id
_entity_poly.type
_entity_poly.pdbx_seq_one_letter_code
_entity_poly.pdbx_strand_id
1 'polypeptide(L)'
;HPAFLDGSHLRKFDIVLANPPYSIKEWNREKFMNDKWGRNFLGTPPQGRADYAFFQHIIASMDRNTGRCAILFPHGVLFRDEEYELRKKLVEIDIVDCVIGLGPNLFFNASMEACIIICKNRKEDSHKGKVIFIDAKGEVSRKNAESYLENTHIQKIISAYENFEDIEYFAKVADINDI
;
A
#
# COMPACT_ATOMS: atom_id res chain seq x y z
N HIS A 1 2.84 -20.06 4.90
CA HIS A 1 3.55 -20.00 6.18
C HIS A 1 4.49 -18.80 6.19
N PRO A 2 4.46 -17.91 7.21
CA PRO A 2 5.37 -16.78 7.25
C PRO A 2 6.83 -17.26 7.42
N ALA A 3 7.75 -16.64 6.67
CA ALA A 3 9.18 -16.95 6.75
C ALA A 3 9.86 -16.26 7.94
N PHE A 4 9.31 -15.12 8.37
CA PHE A 4 9.89 -14.30 9.42
C PHE A 4 9.15 -14.53 10.74
N LEU A 5 9.63 -15.47 11.54
CA LEU A 5 9.11 -15.75 12.88
C LEU A 5 10.19 -15.49 13.93
N ASP A 6 9.71 -15.08 15.12
CA ASP A 6 10.46 -15.06 16.37
C ASP A 6 9.73 -16.00 17.32
N GLY A 7 10.24 -17.21 17.46
CA GLY A 7 9.54 -18.30 18.09
C GLY A 7 8.21 -18.63 17.39
N SER A 8 7.09 -18.51 18.10
CA SER A 8 5.74 -18.75 17.57
C SER A 8 5.04 -17.48 17.03
N HIS A 9 5.68 -16.30 17.12
CA HIS A 9 5.11 -15.02 16.76
C HIS A 9 5.71 -14.47 15.47
N LEU A 10 4.98 -13.58 14.80
CA LEU A 10 5.55 -12.81 13.69
C LEU A 10 6.65 -11.89 14.21
N ARG A 11 7.82 -11.95 13.56
CA ARG A 11 8.87 -10.97 13.77
C ARG A 11 8.38 -9.59 13.38
N LYS A 12 8.73 -8.56 14.18
CA LYS A 12 8.34 -7.18 13.98
C LYS A 12 9.50 -6.36 13.42
N PHE A 13 9.15 -5.38 12.58
CA PHE A 13 10.12 -4.54 11.88
C PHE A 13 9.66 -3.07 11.95
N ASP A 14 10.63 -2.17 12.11
CA ASP A 14 10.40 -0.72 12.06
C ASP A 14 10.07 -0.26 10.64
N ILE A 15 10.67 -0.89 9.63
CA ILE A 15 10.48 -0.56 8.22
C ILE A 15 10.23 -1.83 7.41
N VAL A 16 9.16 -1.84 6.63
CA VAL A 16 8.85 -2.91 5.67
C VAL A 16 8.70 -2.30 4.28
N LEU A 17 9.58 -2.67 3.35
CA LEU A 17 9.44 -2.35 1.93
C LEU A 17 9.07 -3.62 1.18
N ALA A 18 8.01 -3.57 0.38
CA ALA A 18 7.52 -4.75 -0.29
C ALA A 18 7.02 -4.48 -1.71
N ASN A 19 7.35 -5.40 -2.60
CA ASN A 19 6.74 -5.55 -3.91
C ASN A 19 6.25 -7.00 -4.02
N PRO A 20 5.07 -7.31 -3.45
CA PRO A 20 4.54 -8.66 -3.47
C PRO A 20 4.09 -9.07 -4.88
N PRO A 21 3.97 -10.37 -5.18
CA PRO A 21 3.42 -10.78 -6.45
C PRO A 21 1.95 -10.37 -6.56
N TYR A 22 1.54 -9.88 -7.74
CA TYR A 22 0.22 -9.29 -7.96
C TYR A 22 -0.84 -10.32 -8.33
N SER A 23 -2.05 -10.13 -7.80
CA SER A 23 -3.27 -10.80 -8.23
C SER A 23 -3.16 -12.33 -8.35
N ILE A 24 -2.46 -12.97 -7.41
CA ILE A 24 -2.35 -14.42 -7.38
C ILE A 24 -3.74 -15.04 -7.22
N LYS A 25 -4.13 -15.88 -8.16
CA LYS A 25 -5.44 -16.55 -8.18
C LYS A 25 -5.46 -17.83 -7.36
N GLU A 26 -4.36 -18.58 -7.39
CA GLU A 26 -4.23 -19.86 -6.67
C GLU A 26 -3.37 -19.67 -5.43
N TRP A 27 -4.00 -19.55 -4.29
CA TRP A 27 -3.35 -19.38 -2.99
C TRP A 27 -4.14 -20.08 -1.88
N ASN A 28 -3.53 -20.37 -0.77
CA ASN A 28 -4.15 -21.12 0.31
C ASN A 28 -5.04 -20.20 1.17
N ARG A 29 -6.20 -19.79 0.60
CA ARG A 29 -7.20 -18.92 1.23
C ARG A 29 -7.73 -19.50 2.53
N GLU A 30 -8.01 -20.82 2.55
CA GLU A 30 -8.55 -21.50 3.74
C GLU A 30 -7.57 -21.45 4.92
N LYS A 31 -6.28 -21.66 4.69
CA LYS A 31 -5.26 -21.48 5.72
C LYS A 31 -5.15 -20.05 6.20
N PHE A 32 -5.36 -19.07 5.33
CA PHE A 32 -5.33 -17.66 5.70
C PHE A 32 -6.58 -17.28 6.52
N MET A 33 -7.73 -17.83 6.19
CA MET A 33 -8.97 -17.66 6.97
C MET A 33 -8.78 -18.09 8.43
N ASN A 34 -8.05 -19.18 8.66
CA ASN A 34 -7.73 -19.74 9.98
C ASN A 34 -6.31 -19.36 10.43
N ASP A 35 -5.87 -18.13 10.14
CA ASP A 35 -4.52 -17.69 10.43
C ASP A 35 -4.24 -17.57 11.93
N LYS A 36 -3.21 -18.26 12.39
CA LYS A 36 -2.82 -18.30 13.82
C LYS A 36 -1.87 -17.16 14.23
N TRP A 37 -1.40 -16.36 13.28
CA TRP A 37 -0.47 -15.25 13.54
C TRP A 37 -1.14 -13.87 13.56
N GLY A 38 -2.49 -13.84 13.50
CA GLY A 38 -3.26 -12.59 13.54
C GLY A 38 -3.16 -11.73 12.28
N ARG A 39 -2.86 -12.35 11.11
CA ARG A 39 -2.75 -11.62 9.85
C ARG A 39 -4.09 -11.35 9.18
N ASN A 40 -5.12 -12.12 9.49
CA ASN A 40 -6.47 -12.00 8.90
C ASN A 40 -7.34 -11.01 9.68
N PHE A 41 -6.84 -9.80 9.96
CA PHE A 41 -7.53 -8.83 10.82
C PHE A 41 -8.53 -7.93 10.08
N LEU A 42 -8.36 -7.73 8.78
CA LEU A 42 -9.34 -7.01 7.94
C LEU A 42 -10.43 -7.97 7.40
N GLY A 43 -10.13 -9.26 7.37
CA GLY A 43 -10.97 -10.30 6.76
C GLY A 43 -10.25 -11.04 5.63
N THR A 44 -10.86 -12.12 5.16
CA THR A 44 -10.24 -13.00 4.17
C THR A 44 -10.48 -12.50 2.75
N PRO A 45 -9.43 -12.18 1.99
CA PRO A 45 -9.58 -11.74 0.60
C PRO A 45 -10.25 -12.79 -0.28
N PRO A 46 -10.84 -12.39 -1.42
CA PRO A 46 -11.44 -13.32 -2.38
C PRO A 46 -10.41 -14.30 -2.95
N GLN A 47 -10.85 -15.50 -3.37
CA GLN A 47 -9.95 -16.55 -3.87
C GLN A 47 -9.11 -16.08 -5.06
N GLY A 48 -9.66 -15.29 -5.94
CA GLY A 48 -8.98 -14.79 -7.12
C GLY A 48 -7.95 -13.68 -6.88
N ARG A 49 -7.78 -13.22 -5.64
CA ARG A 49 -6.99 -12.03 -5.30
C ARG A 49 -6.28 -12.18 -3.96
N ALA A 50 -4.97 -12.42 -3.98
CA ALA A 50 -4.17 -12.51 -2.75
C ALA A 50 -3.59 -11.17 -2.27
N ASP A 51 -3.82 -10.08 -2.99
CA ASP A 51 -3.18 -8.78 -2.74
C ASP A 51 -3.36 -8.33 -1.28
N TYR A 52 -4.61 -8.35 -0.76
CA TYR A 52 -4.89 -8.00 0.63
C TYR A 52 -4.41 -9.05 1.66
N ALA A 53 -4.10 -10.28 1.27
CA ALA A 53 -3.46 -11.22 2.18
C ALA A 53 -1.99 -10.85 2.41
N PHE A 54 -1.28 -10.44 1.35
CA PHE A 54 0.07 -9.87 1.48
C PHE A 54 0.04 -8.56 2.25
N PHE A 55 -0.91 -7.67 1.96
CA PHE A 55 -1.04 -6.40 2.66
C PHE A 55 -1.19 -6.61 4.17
N GLN A 56 -2.13 -7.45 4.59
CA GLN A 56 -2.35 -7.77 5.99
C GLN A 56 -1.11 -8.42 6.65
N HIS A 57 -0.38 -9.28 5.92
CA HIS A 57 0.85 -9.87 6.43
C HIS A 57 1.94 -8.80 6.67
N ILE A 58 2.08 -7.85 5.75
CA ILE A 58 3.05 -6.75 5.86
C ILE A 58 2.71 -5.88 7.07
N ILE A 59 1.46 -5.43 7.19
CA ILE A 59 1.00 -4.62 8.32
C ILE A 59 1.18 -5.39 9.65
N ALA A 60 0.79 -6.67 9.69
CA ALA A 60 0.95 -7.49 10.86
C ALA A 60 2.43 -7.72 11.26
N SER A 61 3.37 -7.47 10.35
CA SER A 61 4.82 -7.55 10.61
C SER A 61 5.44 -6.21 11.00
N MET A 62 4.69 -5.11 10.98
CA MET A 62 5.19 -3.82 11.48
C MET A 62 5.26 -3.78 13.00
N ASP A 63 6.28 -3.11 13.55
CA ASP A 63 6.31 -2.79 14.98
C ASP A 63 5.15 -1.88 15.37
N ARG A 64 4.60 -2.07 16.56
CA ARG A 64 3.41 -1.33 17.01
C ARG A 64 3.64 0.16 17.23
N ASN A 65 4.87 0.56 17.54
CA ASN A 65 5.20 1.95 17.90
C ASN A 65 5.91 2.69 16.78
N THR A 66 6.81 2.03 16.06
CA THR A 66 7.72 2.63 15.10
C THR A 66 7.46 2.13 13.67
N GLY A 67 6.63 1.09 13.53
CA GLY A 67 6.42 0.39 12.27
C GLY A 67 5.78 1.24 11.20
N ARG A 68 6.42 1.25 10.02
CA ARG A 68 5.93 1.84 8.79
C ARG A 68 6.24 0.94 7.61
N CYS A 69 5.44 1.03 6.56
CA CYS A 69 5.71 0.31 5.33
C CYS A 69 5.43 1.15 4.09
N ALA A 70 6.08 0.77 2.99
CA ALA A 70 5.72 1.20 1.65
C ALA A 70 5.58 -0.05 0.77
N ILE A 71 4.42 -0.18 0.12
CA ILE A 71 4.05 -1.38 -0.62
C ILE A 71 3.66 -0.97 -2.03
N LEU A 72 4.30 -1.61 -3.01
CA LEU A 72 3.92 -1.48 -4.40
C LEU A 72 2.81 -2.48 -4.73
N PHE A 73 1.69 -1.98 -5.25
CA PHE A 73 0.54 -2.78 -5.66
C PHE A 73 0.01 -2.41 -7.04
N PRO A 74 -0.71 -3.31 -7.72
CA PRO A 74 -1.48 -2.94 -8.89
C PRO A 74 -2.57 -1.95 -8.50
N HIS A 75 -2.81 -0.93 -9.33
CA HIS A 75 -3.77 0.15 -9.06
C HIS A 75 -5.18 -0.37 -8.70
N GLY A 76 -5.54 -1.55 -9.22
CA GLY A 76 -6.83 -2.19 -8.93
C GLY A 76 -7.14 -2.41 -7.44
N VAL A 77 -6.15 -2.52 -6.54
CA VAL A 77 -6.40 -2.68 -5.09
C VAL A 77 -7.16 -1.49 -4.49
N LEU A 78 -7.12 -0.33 -5.16
CA LEU A 78 -7.76 0.90 -4.71
C LEU A 78 -9.26 0.97 -4.99
N PHE A 79 -9.79 0.18 -5.95
CA PHE A 79 -11.19 0.37 -6.40
C PHE A 79 -11.97 -0.91 -6.71
N ARG A 80 -11.37 -2.12 -6.64
CA ARG A 80 -12.13 -3.35 -6.91
C ARG A 80 -13.25 -3.55 -5.89
N ASP A 81 -14.46 -3.83 -6.36
CA ASP A 81 -15.64 -4.01 -5.51
C ASP A 81 -15.53 -5.21 -4.58
N GLU A 82 -14.95 -6.31 -5.05
CA GLU A 82 -14.77 -7.54 -4.28
C GLU A 82 -13.84 -7.40 -3.06
N GLU A 83 -13.07 -6.32 -2.99
CA GLU A 83 -12.14 -5.96 -1.89
C GLU A 83 -12.62 -4.73 -1.09
N TYR A 84 -13.82 -4.22 -1.38
CA TYR A 84 -14.38 -3.00 -0.76
C TYR A 84 -14.38 -3.05 0.77
N GLU A 85 -14.92 -4.13 1.35
CA GLU A 85 -15.01 -4.27 2.82
C GLU A 85 -13.65 -4.33 3.51
N LEU A 86 -12.64 -4.92 2.84
CA LEU A 86 -11.27 -4.95 3.35
C LEU A 86 -10.65 -3.54 3.34
N ARG A 87 -10.87 -2.82 2.24
CA ARG A 87 -10.41 -1.44 2.03
C ARG A 87 -11.03 -0.47 3.03
N LYS A 88 -12.35 -0.58 3.23
CA LYS A 88 -13.09 0.21 4.22
C LYS A 88 -12.49 0.04 5.62
N LYS A 89 -12.35 -1.20 6.09
CA LYS A 89 -11.72 -1.49 7.39
C LYS A 89 -10.28 -0.99 7.49
N LEU A 90 -9.52 -1.07 6.39
CA LEU A 90 -8.15 -0.57 6.34
C LEU A 90 -8.09 0.94 6.55
N VAL A 91 -9.03 1.69 5.97
CA VAL A 91 -9.14 3.15 6.15
C VAL A 91 -9.59 3.47 7.58
N GLU A 92 -10.61 2.75 8.09
CA GLU A 92 -11.18 2.96 9.43
C GLU A 92 -10.15 2.80 10.57
N ILE A 93 -9.14 1.93 10.42
CA ILE A 93 -8.08 1.77 11.44
C ILE A 93 -7.00 2.85 11.38
N ASP A 94 -7.11 3.82 10.49
CA ASP A 94 -6.27 5.03 10.36
C ASP A 94 -4.76 4.79 10.28
N ILE A 95 -4.34 3.74 9.58
CA ILE A 95 -2.90 3.45 9.37
C ILE A 95 -2.39 3.86 7.99
N VAL A 96 -3.28 4.07 7.01
CA VAL A 96 -2.89 4.53 5.67
C VAL A 96 -2.52 6.01 5.74
N ASP A 97 -1.27 6.34 5.44
CA ASP A 97 -0.74 7.70 5.50
C ASP A 97 -0.72 8.37 4.10
N CYS A 98 -0.31 7.60 3.08
CA CYS A 98 -0.23 8.10 1.71
C CYS A 98 -0.58 7.04 0.67
N VAL A 99 -1.19 7.46 -0.43
CA VAL A 99 -1.40 6.68 -1.64
C VAL A 99 -0.81 7.44 -2.83
N ILE A 100 0.17 6.85 -3.51
CA ILE A 100 0.84 7.44 -4.68
C ILE A 100 0.44 6.65 -5.92
N GLY A 101 -0.28 7.28 -6.84
CA GLY A 101 -0.59 6.71 -8.15
C GLY A 101 0.60 6.88 -9.10
N LEU A 102 1.09 5.78 -9.68
CA LEU A 102 2.21 5.77 -10.61
C LEU A 102 1.74 5.55 -12.05
N GLY A 103 2.46 6.12 -12.99
CA GLY A 103 2.18 5.96 -14.42
C GLY A 103 2.44 4.54 -14.94
N PRO A 104 1.93 4.21 -16.14
CA PRO A 104 2.14 2.91 -16.76
C PRO A 104 3.58 2.71 -17.25
N ASN A 105 3.95 1.45 -17.52
CA ASN A 105 5.24 1.05 -18.08
C ASN A 105 6.47 1.41 -17.24
N LEU A 106 6.31 1.62 -15.92
CA LEU A 106 7.42 1.83 -14.99
C LEU A 106 8.09 0.53 -14.53
N PHE A 107 7.44 -0.61 -14.75
CA PHE A 107 7.92 -1.91 -14.30
C PHE A 107 8.15 -2.84 -15.49
N PHE A 108 9.21 -3.63 -15.41
CA PHE A 108 9.60 -4.54 -16.48
C PHE A 108 8.45 -5.49 -16.84
N ASN A 109 8.12 -5.58 -18.12
CA ASN A 109 7.01 -6.39 -18.68
C ASN A 109 5.61 -6.09 -18.07
N ALA A 110 5.41 -4.93 -17.44
CA ALA A 110 4.11 -4.55 -16.88
C ALA A 110 3.64 -3.23 -17.46
N SER A 111 2.63 -3.28 -18.33
CA SER A 111 1.97 -2.09 -18.88
C SER A 111 0.93 -1.48 -17.94
N MET A 112 0.62 -2.17 -16.83
CA MET A 112 -0.41 -1.72 -15.90
C MET A 112 0.08 -0.58 -15.02
N GLU A 113 -0.85 0.29 -14.63
CA GLU A 113 -0.62 1.28 -13.60
C GLU A 113 -0.47 0.60 -12.24
N ALA A 114 0.42 1.14 -11.42
CA ALA A 114 0.66 0.69 -10.05
C ALA A 114 0.45 1.85 -9.07
N CYS A 115 0.36 1.51 -7.80
CA CYS A 115 0.37 2.49 -6.72
C CYS A 115 1.34 2.07 -5.62
N ILE A 116 1.87 3.06 -4.90
CA ILE A 116 2.57 2.83 -3.64
C ILE A 116 1.61 3.24 -2.52
N ILE A 117 1.41 2.33 -1.56
CA ILE A 117 0.64 2.63 -0.36
C ILE A 117 1.63 2.69 0.82
N ILE A 118 1.64 3.83 1.50
CA ILE A 118 2.44 4.06 2.71
C ILE A 118 1.54 3.94 3.92
N CYS A 119 1.92 3.07 4.87
CA CYS A 119 1.23 2.93 6.13
C CYS A 119 2.18 3.19 7.31
N LYS A 120 1.62 3.73 8.38
CA LYS A 120 2.29 3.96 9.67
C LYS A 120 1.41 3.47 10.81
N ASN A 121 1.95 2.69 11.73
CA ASN A 121 1.21 2.29 12.94
C ASN A 121 0.98 3.47 13.90
N ARG A 122 1.84 4.48 13.83
CA ARG A 122 1.64 5.78 14.50
C ARG A 122 1.87 6.89 13.49
N LYS A 123 0.80 7.55 13.11
CA LYS A 123 0.84 8.77 12.33
C LYS A 123 1.21 9.97 13.21
N GLU A 124 1.82 10.98 12.61
CA GLU A 124 1.98 12.31 13.19
C GLU A 124 0.60 12.89 13.52
N ASP A 125 0.49 13.72 14.55
CA ASP A 125 -0.81 14.26 15.00
C ASP A 125 -1.52 15.06 13.90
N SER A 126 -0.78 15.72 13.01
CA SER A 126 -1.31 16.44 11.83
C SER A 126 -1.89 15.54 10.75
N HIS A 127 -1.48 14.26 10.70
CA HIS A 127 -1.91 13.28 9.69
C HIS A 127 -3.04 12.37 10.19
N LYS A 128 -3.34 12.37 11.50
CA LYS A 128 -4.39 11.53 12.07
C LYS A 128 -5.74 11.83 11.44
N GLY A 129 -6.48 10.78 11.10
CA GLY A 129 -7.77 10.89 10.42
C GLY A 129 -7.69 11.38 8.97
N LYS A 130 -6.50 11.41 8.37
CA LYS A 130 -6.30 11.92 6.99
C LYS A 130 -5.41 10.98 6.18
N VAL A 131 -5.56 11.03 4.86
CA VAL A 131 -4.71 10.37 3.88
C VAL A 131 -4.34 11.36 2.80
N ILE A 132 -3.07 11.44 2.41
CA ILE A 132 -2.67 12.19 1.23
C ILE A 132 -2.66 11.28 0.00
N PHE A 133 -3.35 11.70 -1.06
CA PHE A 133 -3.33 11.06 -2.38
C PHE A 133 -2.44 11.90 -3.31
N ILE A 134 -1.46 11.26 -3.95
CA ILE A 134 -0.54 11.90 -4.89
C ILE A 134 -0.73 11.27 -6.27
N ASP A 135 -1.15 12.06 -7.25
CA ASP A 135 -1.25 11.63 -8.64
C ASP A 135 0.06 11.89 -9.38
N ALA A 136 0.96 10.92 -9.31
CA ALA A 136 2.24 10.96 -10.00
C ALA A 136 2.22 10.24 -11.37
N LYS A 137 1.04 10.01 -11.97
CA LYS A 137 0.93 9.32 -13.27
C LYS A 137 1.63 10.07 -14.41
N GLY A 138 1.64 11.40 -14.34
CA GLY A 138 2.31 12.27 -15.29
C GLY A 138 3.81 12.44 -15.04
N GLU A 139 4.31 12.07 -13.86
CA GLU A 139 5.70 12.24 -13.45
C GLU A 139 6.57 11.09 -13.99
N VAL A 140 6.71 11.03 -15.32
CA VAL A 140 7.50 9.99 -15.99
C VAL A 140 8.25 10.57 -17.18
N SER A 141 9.48 10.12 -17.38
CA SER A 141 10.22 10.27 -18.64
C SER A 141 10.17 8.97 -19.41
N ARG A 142 10.25 9.05 -20.74
CA ARG A 142 10.19 7.88 -21.63
C ARG A 142 11.45 7.77 -22.49
N LYS A 143 11.98 6.55 -22.57
CA LYS A 143 13.07 6.21 -23.46
C LYS A 143 12.87 4.80 -24.02
N ASN A 144 12.87 4.65 -25.34
CA ASN A 144 12.73 3.34 -26.02
C ASN A 144 11.51 2.53 -25.54
N ALA A 145 10.34 3.16 -25.49
CA ALA A 145 9.07 2.56 -25.00
C ALA A 145 9.02 2.20 -23.50
N GLU A 146 10.05 2.45 -22.73
CA GLU A 146 10.07 2.28 -21.28
C GLU A 146 9.86 3.63 -20.58
N SER A 147 9.10 3.61 -19.48
CA SER A 147 8.96 4.76 -18.59
C SER A 147 9.92 4.64 -17.41
N TYR A 148 10.42 5.76 -16.93
CA TYR A 148 11.25 5.81 -15.73
C TYR A 148 11.03 7.11 -14.96
N LEU A 149 11.34 7.07 -13.66
CA LEU A 149 11.31 8.25 -12.80
C LEU A 149 12.68 8.91 -12.79
N GLU A 150 12.73 10.20 -13.11
CA GLU A 150 13.92 11.02 -12.88
C GLU A 150 13.99 11.48 -11.42
N ASN A 151 15.15 11.93 -10.98
CA ASN A 151 15.31 12.47 -9.62
C ASN A 151 14.36 13.65 -9.34
N THR A 152 14.07 14.46 -10.34
CA THR A 152 13.12 15.58 -10.23
C THR A 152 11.70 15.09 -9.92
N HIS A 153 11.24 14.02 -10.59
CA HIS A 153 9.95 13.40 -10.33
C HIS A 153 9.89 12.81 -8.91
N ILE A 154 10.94 12.10 -8.51
CA ILE A 154 11.06 11.50 -7.18
C ILE A 154 11.03 12.58 -6.09
N GLN A 155 11.81 13.66 -6.25
CA GLN A 155 11.84 14.77 -5.30
C GLN A 155 10.49 15.49 -5.18
N LYS A 156 9.78 15.68 -6.31
CA LYS A 156 8.43 16.27 -6.31
C LYS A 156 7.44 15.43 -5.50
N ILE A 157 7.45 14.09 -5.71
CA ILE A 157 6.61 13.16 -4.96
C ILE A 157 6.96 13.17 -3.46
N ILE A 158 8.25 13.12 -3.13
CA ILE A 158 8.72 13.13 -1.73
C ILE A 158 8.30 14.45 -1.06
N SER A 159 8.55 15.61 -1.71
CA SER A 159 8.17 16.92 -1.15
C SER A 159 6.67 17.03 -0.92
N ALA A 160 5.83 16.53 -1.83
CA ALA A 160 4.39 16.52 -1.63
C ALA A 160 3.96 15.67 -0.43
N TYR A 161 4.60 14.51 -0.26
CA TYR A 161 4.35 13.65 0.90
C TYR A 161 4.81 14.28 2.22
N GLU A 162 6.00 14.89 2.26
CA GLU A 162 6.57 15.51 3.45
C GLU A 162 5.80 16.76 3.89
N ASN A 163 5.37 17.59 2.93
CA ASN A 163 4.59 18.79 3.22
C ASN A 163 3.15 18.47 3.65
N PHE A 164 2.60 17.34 3.21
CA PHE A 164 1.25 16.87 3.51
C PHE A 164 0.16 17.95 3.27
N GLU A 165 0.20 18.56 2.11
CA GLU A 165 -0.70 19.66 1.72
C GLU A 165 -1.31 19.43 0.34
N ASP A 166 -2.44 20.09 0.09
CA ASP A 166 -3.08 20.10 -1.23
C ASP A 166 -2.18 20.79 -2.25
N ILE A 167 -1.95 20.13 -3.39
CA ILE A 167 -1.27 20.68 -4.55
C ILE A 167 -2.19 20.48 -5.75
N GLU A 168 -2.58 21.59 -6.39
CA GLU A 168 -3.52 21.58 -7.51
C GLU A 168 -3.08 20.58 -8.60
N TYR A 169 -4.01 19.71 -9.01
CA TYR A 169 -3.79 18.61 -10.00
C TYR A 169 -2.68 17.59 -9.66
N PHE A 170 -2.16 17.58 -8.42
CA PHE A 170 -1.07 16.66 -8.07
C PHE A 170 -1.25 15.96 -6.73
N ALA A 171 -1.66 16.66 -5.68
CA ALA A 171 -1.83 16.06 -4.36
C ALA A 171 -3.11 16.55 -3.67
N LYS A 172 -3.79 15.64 -2.99
CA LYS A 172 -5.01 15.94 -2.21
C LYS A 172 -4.97 15.25 -0.86
N VAL A 173 -5.13 16.04 0.19
CA VAL A 173 -5.37 15.54 1.55
C VAL A 173 -6.87 15.32 1.72
N ALA A 174 -7.27 14.12 2.07
CA ALA A 174 -8.65 13.74 2.32
C ALA A 174 -8.84 13.28 3.77
N ASP A 175 -9.97 13.62 4.37
CA ASP A 175 -10.40 13.04 5.64
C ASP A 175 -10.83 11.58 5.43
N ILE A 176 -10.52 10.68 6.39
CA ILE A 176 -10.89 9.26 6.28
C ILE A 176 -12.40 9.03 6.20
N ASN A 177 -13.22 9.99 6.65
CA ASN A 177 -14.66 9.92 6.55
C ASN A 177 -15.19 10.24 5.14
N ASP A 178 -14.35 10.80 4.26
CA ASP A 178 -14.69 11.18 2.89
C ASP A 178 -14.18 10.15 1.86
N ILE A 179 -13.47 9.09 2.32
CA ILE A 179 -12.89 8.02 1.52
C ILE A 179 -13.80 6.78 1.60
#